data_8c1404a0eb754d626883d9a6a9ff6c1c
#
_entry.id   8c1404a0eb754d626883d9a6a9ff6c1c
#
_cell.length_a   1.000
_cell.length_b   1.000
_cell.length_c   1.000
_cell.angle_alpha   90.00
_cell.angle_beta   90.00
_cell.angle_gamma   90.00
#
_symmetry.space_group_name_H-M   'P 1'
#
loop_
_entity.id
_entity.type
_entity.pdbx_description
1 polymer ?
#
loop_
_entity_poly.entity_id
_entity_poly.type
_entity_poly.pdbx_seq_one_letter_code
_entity_poly.pdbx_strand_id
1 'polypeptide(L)'
;MSNGLLALFAFTPILLAAIMLIGLRWPASRAMPLVFLFTAAIGLFVWDMSVNRIIASTLQGLVITLGLLWIIFGAILLLNTLKHSGGITAIRAGFTTISPDRRIQAIIIAWLFGCFIEGASGFGTPAAIAAPLLVAVGFPAMAAVLLGMLVQSTPVS
;
A
#
# COMPACT_ATOMS: atom_id res chain seq x y z
N MET A 1 -29.15 12.74 17.39
CA MET A 1 -28.94 11.30 17.11
C MET A 1 -28.12 10.71 18.26
N SER A 2 -28.36 9.46 18.66
CA SER A 2 -27.53 8.83 19.69
C SER A 2 -26.12 8.57 19.16
N ASN A 3 -25.10 8.67 20.03
CA ASN A 3 -23.71 8.44 19.64
C ASN A 3 -23.49 7.07 19.00
N GLY A 4 -24.28 6.06 19.36
CA GLY A 4 -24.23 4.73 18.76
C GLY A 4 -24.68 4.70 17.30
N LEU A 5 -25.73 5.45 16.96
CA LEU A 5 -26.17 5.58 15.56
C LEU A 5 -25.13 6.29 14.69
N LEU A 6 -24.51 7.34 15.21
CA LEU A 6 -23.45 8.06 14.50
C LEU A 6 -22.23 7.18 14.26
N ALA A 7 -21.84 6.36 15.25
CA ALA A 7 -20.76 5.39 15.09
C ALA A 7 -21.09 4.32 14.03
N LEU A 8 -22.34 3.89 13.97
CA LEU A 8 -22.80 2.92 12.96
C LEU A 8 -22.73 3.51 11.55
N PHE A 9 -23.18 4.76 11.36
CA PHE A 9 -23.04 5.46 10.08
C PHE A 9 -21.57 5.70 9.69
N ALA A 10 -20.69 5.99 10.66
CA ALA A 10 -19.25 6.14 10.39
C ALA A 10 -18.60 4.83 9.91
N PHE A 11 -19.13 3.68 10.32
CA PHE A 11 -18.61 2.36 9.94
C PHE A 11 -19.14 1.88 8.57
N THR A 12 -20.28 2.42 8.09
CA THR A 12 -20.91 1.96 6.83
C THR A 12 -20.03 2.08 5.59
N PRO A 13 -19.20 3.12 5.38
CA PRO A 13 -18.31 3.19 4.21
C PRO A 13 -17.26 2.07 4.21
N ILE A 14 -16.76 1.69 5.39
CA ILE A 14 -15.78 0.61 5.55
C ILE A 14 -16.43 -0.74 5.20
N LEU A 15 -17.64 -0.98 5.72
CA LEU A 15 -18.41 -2.17 5.40
C LEU A 15 -18.75 -2.24 3.90
N LEU A 16 -19.16 -1.12 3.30
CA LEU A 16 -19.46 -1.06 1.88
C LEU A 16 -18.22 -1.40 1.03
N ALA A 17 -17.05 -0.83 1.38
CA ALA A 17 -15.79 -1.16 0.72
C ALA A 17 -15.45 -2.64 0.86
N ALA A 18 -15.58 -3.21 2.07
CA ALA A 18 -15.31 -4.62 2.33
C ALA A 18 -16.27 -5.54 1.52
N ILE A 19 -17.55 -5.24 1.48
CA ILE A 19 -18.54 -6.01 0.71
C ILE A 19 -18.22 -5.95 -0.79
N MET A 20 -17.90 -4.77 -1.32
CA MET A 20 -17.61 -4.62 -2.75
C MET A 20 -16.30 -5.30 -3.15
N LEU A 21 -15.23 -5.18 -2.34
CA LEU A 21 -13.92 -5.75 -2.66
C LEU A 21 -13.85 -7.25 -2.39
N ILE A 22 -14.36 -7.70 -1.23
CA ILE A 22 -14.25 -9.09 -0.79
C ILE A 22 -15.45 -9.91 -1.24
N GLY A 23 -16.68 -9.40 -1.02
CA GLY A 23 -17.92 -10.11 -1.35
C GLY A 23 -18.18 -10.17 -2.84
N LEU A 24 -18.22 -9.03 -3.51
CA LEU A 24 -18.49 -8.93 -4.96
C LEU A 24 -17.23 -9.09 -5.81
N ARG A 25 -16.03 -9.10 -5.20
CA ARG A 25 -14.73 -9.18 -5.88
C ARG A 25 -14.55 -8.13 -6.99
N TRP A 26 -15.13 -6.96 -6.80
CA TRP A 26 -14.97 -5.86 -7.73
C TRP A 26 -13.55 -5.29 -7.67
N PRO A 27 -12.99 -4.86 -8.83
CA PRO A 27 -11.71 -4.18 -8.82
C PRO A 27 -11.83 -2.85 -8.06
N ALA A 28 -10.79 -2.50 -7.29
CA ALA A 28 -10.76 -1.28 -6.47
C ALA A 28 -11.04 0.00 -7.29
N SER A 29 -10.63 0.01 -8.56
CA SER A 29 -10.89 1.12 -9.49
C SER A 29 -12.37 1.43 -9.72
N ARG A 30 -13.26 0.44 -9.54
CA ARG A 30 -14.72 0.61 -9.65
C ARG A 30 -15.38 0.76 -8.29
N ALA A 31 -14.90 0.03 -7.29
CA ALA A 31 -15.48 0.04 -5.95
C ALA A 31 -15.23 1.37 -5.22
N MET A 32 -13.99 1.89 -5.24
CA MET A 32 -13.61 3.09 -4.48
C MET A 32 -14.34 4.37 -4.88
N PRO A 33 -14.60 4.69 -6.16
CA PRO A 33 -15.40 5.84 -6.52
C PRO A 33 -16.82 5.79 -5.95
N LEU A 34 -17.45 4.61 -5.92
CA LEU A 34 -18.80 4.45 -5.34
C LEU A 34 -18.78 4.62 -3.82
N VAL A 35 -17.78 4.04 -3.14
CA VAL A 35 -17.57 4.23 -1.70
C VAL A 35 -17.35 5.70 -1.38
N PHE A 36 -16.57 6.43 -2.19
CA PHE A 36 -16.35 7.87 -2.03
C PHE A 36 -17.66 8.66 -2.16
N LEU A 37 -18.46 8.41 -3.21
CA LEU A 37 -19.75 9.09 -3.39
C LEU A 37 -20.70 8.81 -2.23
N PHE A 38 -20.76 7.57 -1.76
CA PHE A 38 -21.56 7.18 -0.61
C PHE A 38 -21.11 7.88 0.67
N THR A 39 -19.80 7.94 0.90
CA THR A 39 -19.22 8.64 2.07
C THR A 39 -19.50 10.13 2.01
N ALA A 40 -19.37 10.75 0.85
CA ALA A 40 -19.69 12.17 0.66
C ALA A 40 -21.17 12.46 0.91
N ALA A 41 -22.08 11.59 0.45
CA ALA A 41 -23.51 11.69 0.71
C ALA A 41 -23.82 11.59 2.22
N ILE A 42 -23.23 10.64 2.93
CA ILE A 42 -23.37 10.54 4.38
C ILE A 42 -22.82 11.79 5.08
N GLY A 43 -21.69 12.32 4.65
CA GLY A 43 -21.13 13.57 5.16
C GLY A 43 -22.09 14.75 5.05
N LEU A 44 -22.76 14.87 3.90
CA LEU A 44 -23.74 15.94 3.65
C LEU A 44 -25.03 15.77 4.48
N PHE A 45 -25.62 14.57 4.46
CA PHE A 45 -26.97 14.36 4.99
C PHE A 45 -27.02 13.96 6.47
N VAL A 46 -25.98 13.29 6.98
CA VAL A 46 -25.94 12.80 8.37
C VAL A 46 -25.12 13.71 9.27
N TRP A 47 -23.97 14.22 8.77
CA TRP A 47 -23.09 15.12 9.53
C TRP A 47 -23.28 16.60 9.20
N ASP A 48 -24.22 16.93 8.31
CA ASP A 48 -24.50 18.32 7.90
C ASP A 48 -23.22 19.11 7.51
N MET A 49 -22.31 18.39 6.83
CA MET A 49 -21.05 18.98 6.37
C MET A 49 -21.31 19.93 5.21
N SER A 50 -20.68 21.09 5.21
CA SER A 50 -20.78 22.02 4.08
C SER A 50 -20.12 21.42 2.83
N VAL A 51 -20.71 21.70 1.66
CA VAL A 51 -20.18 21.27 0.36
C VAL A 51 -18.72 21.71 0.17
N ASN A 52 -18.40 22.94 0.62
CA ASN A 52 -17.02 23.46 0.55
C ASN A 52 -16.03 22.58 1.31
N ARG A 53 -16.42 22.01 2.45
CA ARG A 53 -15.57 21.10 3.23
C ARG A 53 -15.33 19.79 2.49
N ILE A 54 -16.32 19.24 1.82
CA ILE A 54 -16.19 18.03 1.02
C ILE A 54 -15.28 18.28 -0.18
N ILE A 55 -15.46 19.40 -0.87
CA ILE A 55 -14.59 19.79 -1.99
C ILE A 55 -13.13 19.96 -1.50
N ALA A 56 -12.93 20.66 -0.40
CA ALA A 56 -11.59 20.84 0.17
C ALA A 56 -10.92 19.51 0.54
N SER A 57 -11.66 18.60 1.18
CA SER A 57 -11.15 17.26 1.53
C SER A 57 -10.83 16.43 0.27
N THR A 58 -11.64 16.56 -0.79
CA THR A 58 -11.40 15.90 -2.07
C THR A 58 -10.12 16.42 -2.74
N LEU A 59 -9.94 17.73 -2.78
CA LEU A 59 -8.72 18.35 -3.33
C LEU A 59 -7.49 17.94 -2.53
N GLN A 60 -7.58 17.93 -1.21
CA GLN A 60 -6.50 17.43 -0.36
C GLN A 60 -6.17 15.97 -0.65
N GLY A 61 -7.19 15.11 -0.79
CA GLY A 61 -7.02 13.71 -1.18
C GLY A 61 -6.34 13.55 -2.54
N LEU A 62 -6.67 14.39 -3.51
CA LEU A 62 -6.01 14.40 -4.83
C LEU A 62 -4.51 14.78 -4.73
N VAL A 63 -4.19 15.80 -3.94
CA VAL A 63 -2.78 16.20 -3.72
C VAL A 63 -1.98 15.06 -3.09
N ILE A 64 -2.53 14.40 -2.07
CA ILE A 64 -1.91 13.23 -1.43
C ILE A 64 -1.73 12.11 -2.46
N THR A 65 -2.75 11.84 -3.27
CA THR A 65 -2.71 10.81 -4.32
C THR A 65 -1.61 11.08 -5.34
N LEU A 66 -1.44 12.32 -5.79
CA LEU A 66 -0.35 12.70 -6.70
C LEU A 66 1.03 12.46 -6.08
N GLY A 67 1.20 12.78 -4.79
CA GLY A 67 2.44 12.48 -4.06
C GLY A 67 2.75 10.98 -4.03
N LEU A 68 1.74 10.14 -3.72
CA LEU A 68 1.88 8.69 -3.71
C LEU A 68 2.21 8.14 -5.12
N LEU A 69 1.53 8.63 -6.16
CA LEU A 69 1.81 8.22 -7.53
C LEU A 69 3.24 8.57 -7.96
N TRP A 70 3.76 9.72 -7.50
CA TRP A 70 5.15 10.12 -7.77
C TRP A 70 6.16 9.16 -7.13
N ILE A 71 5.90 8.74 -5.88
CA ILE A 71 6.73 7.74 -5.18
C ILE A 71 6.69 6.40 -5.91
N ILE A 72 5.50 5.91 -6.28
CA ILE A 72 5.33 4.65 -7.02
C ILE A 72 6.04 4.71 -8.38
N PHE A 73 5.92 5.83 -9.09
CA PHE A 73 6.62 6.04 -10.35
C PHE A 73 8.15 5.92 -10.18
N GLY A 74 8.72 6.60 -9.16
CA GLY A 74 10.14 6.51 -8.84
C GLY A 74 10.59 5.09 -8.51
N ALA A 75 9.80 4.36 -7.72
CA ALA A 75 10.08 2.96 -7.36
C ALA A 75 10.06 2.03 -8.59
N ILE A 76 9.09 2.17 -9.48
CA ILE A 76 9.01 1.40 -10.74
C ILE A 76 10.18 1.74 -11.66
N LEU A 77 10.53 3.02 -11.78
CA LEU A 77 11.66 3.46 -12.58
C LEU A 77 12.97 2.86 -12.07
N LEU A 78 13.22 2.94 -10.76
CA LEU A 78 14.39 2.34 -10.13
C LEU A 78 14.45 0.83 -10.38
N LEU A 79 13.33 0.12 -10.16
CA LEU A 79 13.26 -1.31 -10.37
C LEU A 79 13.57 -1.68 -11.83
N ASN A 80 13.01 -0.96 -12.80
CA ASN A 80 13.28 -1.21 -14.21
C ASN A 80 14.75 -0.92 -14.57
N THR A 81 15.31 0.16 -14.05
CA THR A 81 16.73 0.47 -14.22
C THR A 81 17.62 -0.64 -13.68
N LEU A 82 17.34 -1.13 -12.46
CA LEU A 82 18.07 -2.24 -11.86
C LEU A 82 17.93 -3.55 -12.65
N LYS A 83 16.74 -3.81 -13.24
CA LYS A 83 16.53 -4.97 -14.12
C LYS A 83 17.39 -4.88 -15.38
N HIS A 84 17.37 -3.74 -16.06
CA HIS A 84 18.08 -3.57 -17.33
C HIS A 84 19.59 -3.42 -17.17
N SER A 85 20.07 -2.88 -16.04
CA SER A 85 21.52 -2.75 -15.74
C SER A 85 22.16 -4.03 -15.22
N GLY A 86 21.39 -5.10 -14.99
CA GLY A 86 21.89 -6.31 -14.33
C GLY A 86 22.10 -6.17 -12.81
N GLY A 87 21.74 -5.02 -12.23
CA GLY A 87 21.88 -4.74 -10.81
C GLY A 87 21.13 -5.74 -9.93
N ILE A 88 19.94 -6.21 -10.35
CA ILE A 88 19.19 -7.25 -9.62
C ILE A 88 20.00 -8.56 -9.56
N THR A 89 20.69 -8.94 -10.63
CA THR A 89 21.53 -10.15 -10.65
C THR A 89 22.69 -10.02 -9.68
N ALA A 90 23.34 -8.86 -9.62
CA ALA A 90 24.41 -8.59 -8.67
C ALA A 90 23.90 -8.59 -7.20
N ILE A 91 22.77 -7.96 -6.93
CA ILE A 91 22.13 -7.97 -5.61
C ILE A 91 21.77 -9.41 -5.20
N ARG A 92 21.20 -10.19 -6.12
CA ARG A 92 20.87 -11.60 -5.89
C ARG A 92 22.10 -12.42 -5.56
N ALA A 93 23.19 -12.27 -6.33
CA ALA A 93 24.45 -12.95 -6.06
C ALA A 93 25.00 -12.57 -4.66
N GLY A 94 24.94 -11.30 -4.29
CA GLY A 94 25.32 -10.83 -2.94
C GLY A 94 24.52 -11.51 -1.83
N PHE A 95 23.20 -11.61 -1.95
CA PHE A 95 22.37 -12.26 -0.93
C PHE A 95 22.58 -13.77 -0.86
N THR A 96 22.79 -14.44 -1.99
CA THR A 96 23.07 -15.89 -2.02
C THR A 96 24.43 -16.25 -1.43
N THR A 97 25.40 -15.33 -1.46
CA THR A 97 26.70 -15.53 -0.78
C THR A 97 26.59 -15.43 0.74
N ILE A 98 25.64 -14.64 1.27
CA ILE A 98 25.41 -14.53 2.72
C ILE A 98 24.78 -15.81 3.27
N SER A 99 23.74 -16.32 2.62
CA SER A 99 23.11 -17.58 2.99
C SER A 99 22.34 -18.17 1.80
N PRO A 100 22.49 -19.47 1.54
CA PRO A 100 21.68 -20.20 0.56
C PRO A 100 20.25 -20.49 1.08
N ASP A 101 20.00 -20.33 2.39
CA ASP A 101 18.70 -20.61 3.00
C ASP A 101 17.70 -19.49 2.67
N ARG A 102 16.59 -19.87 2.02
CA ARG A 102 15.52 -18.95 1.65
C ARG A 102 14.88 -18.25 2.84
N ARG A 103 14.85 -18.88 4.01
CA ARG A 103 14.30 -18.28 5.24
C ARG A 103 15.16 -17.11 5.69
N ILE A 104 16.46 -17.27 5.67
CA ILE A 104 17.44 -16.23 6.00
C ILE A 104 17.37 -15.11 4.96
N GLN A 105 17.28 -15.44 3.68
CA GLN A 105 17.09 -14.45 2.61
C GLN A 105 15.79 -13.64 2.78
N ALA A 106 14.69 -14.30 3.18
CA ALA A 106 13.45 -13.59 3.48
C ALA A 106 13.62 -12.59 4.64
N ILE A 107 14.32 -12.99 5.71
CA ILE A 107 14.58 -12.09 6.84
C ILE A 107 15.44 -10.91 6.42
N ILE A 108 16.51 -11.15 5.68
CA ILE A 108 17.43 -10.07 5.25
C ILE A 108 16.71 -9.11 4.30
N ILE A 109 16.01 -9.63 3.29
CA ILE A 109 15.41 -8.80 2.23
C ILE A 109 14.08 -8.17 2.70
N ALA A 110 13.17 -8.98 3.25
CA ALA A 110 11.88 -8.46 3.67
C ALA A 110 12.03 -7.63 4.94
N TRP A 111 12.64 -8.19 5.99
CA TRP A 111 12.68 -7.53 7.30
C TRP A 111 13.76 -6.46 7.38
N LEU A 112 15.04 -6.82 7.32
CA LEU A 112 16.12 -5.85 7.56
C LEU A 112 16.17 -4.75 6.49
N PHE A 113 16.19 -5.13 5.22
CA PHE A 113 16.21 -4.18 4.12
C PHE A 113 14.88 -3.44 3.99
N GLY A 114 13.75 -4.12 4.20
CA GLY A 114 12.43 -3.49 4.25
C GLY A 114 12.32 -2.45 5.36
N CYS A 115 12.74 -2.76 6.59
CA CYS A 115 12.77 -1.81 7.71
C CYS A 115 13.69 -0.62 7.44
N PHE A 116 14.86 -0.86 6.85
CA PHE A 116 15.79 0.21 6.46
C PHE A 116 15.13 1.18 5.45
N ILE A 117 14.47 0.66 4.42
CA ILE A 117 13.78 1.49 3.43
C ILE A 117 12.60 2.23 4.05
N GLU A 118 11.80 1.58 4.91
CA GLU A 118 10.68 2.23 5.57
C GLU A 118 11.15 3.36 6.47
N GLY A 119 12.21 3.15 7.26
CA GLY A 119 12.81 4.19 8.08
C GLY A 119 13.41 5.36 7.29
N ALA A 120 13.86 5.11 6.06
CA ALA A 120 14.45 6.13 5.19
C ALA A 120 13.40 6.93 4.41
N SER A 121 12.30 6.32 3.99
CA SER A 121 11.34 6.92 3.04
C SER A 121 9.89 6.93 3.54
N GLY A 122 9.52 6.05 4.45
CA GLY A 122 8.14 5.92 4.91
C GLY A 122 7.15 5.46 3.84
N PHE A 123 5.86 5.65 4.08
CA PHE A 123 4.75 5.48 3.12
C PHE A 123 4.59 4.10 2.45
N GLY A 124 5.04 3.01 3.10
CA GLY A 124 4.85 1.68 2.52
C GLY A 124 5.75 1.37 1.33
N THR A 125 6.83 2.12 1.14
CA THR A 125 7.83 1.89 0.09
C THR A 125 8.48 0.50 0.14
N PRO A 126 8.64 -0.19 1.29
CA PRO A 126 9.14 -1.56 1.32
C PRO A 126 8.31 -2.51 0.48
N ALA A 127 6.98 -2.42 0.50
CA ALA A 127 6.15 -3.31 -0.34
C ALA A 127 6.41 -3.08 -1.83
N ALA A 128 6.64 -1.84 -2.25
CA ALA A 128 6.92 -1.51 -3.64
C ALA A 128 8.30 -1.99 -4.11
N ILE A 129 9.30 -2.07 -3.22
CA ILE A 129 10.69 -2.41 -3.56
C ILE A 129 11.04 -3.84 -3.13
N ALA A 130 10.75 -4.23 -1.88
CA ALA A 130 11.14 -5.53 -1.35
C ALA A 130 10.36 -6.68 -2.00
N ALA A 131 9.07 -6.51 -2.31
CA ALA A 131 8.30 -7.57 -2.94
C ALA A 131 8.82 -7.93 -4.34
N PRO A 132 9.07 -6.99 -5.28
CA PRO A 132 9.73 -7.30 -6.55
C PRO A 132 11.14 -7.89 -6.40
N LEU A 133 11.89 -7.44 -5.40
CA LEU A 133 13.23 -7.97 -5.11
C LEU A 133 13.17 -9.42 -4.65
N LEU A 134 12.24 -9.78 -3.75
CA LEU A 134 11.98 -11.15 -3.33
C LEU A 134 11.60 -12.04 -4.50
N VAL A 135 10.73 -11.57 -5.42
CA VAL A 135 10.40 -12.30 -6.65
C VAL A 135 11.64 -12.49 -7.51
N ALA A 136 12.49 -11.48 -7.64
CA ALA A 136 13.74 -11.59 -8.40
C ALA A 136 14.71 -12.62 -7.80
N VAL A 137 14.71 -12.80 -6.47
CA VAL A 137 15.49 -13.84 -5.75
C VAL A 137 14.84 -15.22 -5.83
N GLY A 138 13.63 -15.33 -6.38
CA GLY A 138 12.95 -16.60 -6.66
C GLY A 138 11.85 -16.98 -5.68
N PHE A 139 11.34 -16.02 -4.90
CA PHE A 139 10.13 -16.24 -4.10
C PHE A 139 8.87 -16.22 -4.97
N PRO A 140 7.83 -17.02 -4.64
CA PRO A 140 6.53 -16.90 -5.27
C PRO A 140 5.95 -15.48 -5.09
N ALA A 141 5.33 -14.92 -6.13
CA ALA A 141 4.85 -13.53 -6.11
C ALA A 141 3.91 -13.24 -4.93
N MET A 142 3.01 -14.17 -4.61
CA MET A 142 2.09 -14.04 -3.48
C MET A 142 2.83 -13.97 -2.14
N ALA A 143 3.81 -14.85 -1.92
CA ALA A 143 4.63 -14.86 -0.70
C ALA A 143 5.47 -13.58 -0.59
N ALA A 144 6.02 -13.08 -1.69
CA ALA A 144 6.78 -11.84 -1.73
C ALA A 144 5.93 -10.63 -1.36
N VAL A 145 4.71 -10.55 -1.88
CA VAL A 145 3.76 -9.47 -1.54
C VAL A 145 3.36 -9.56 -0.07
N LEU A 146 3.01 -10.75 0.44
CA LEU A 146 2.65 -10.93 1.84
C LEU A 146 3.79 -10.52 2.78
N LEU A 147 5.02 -10.94 2.50
CA LEU A 147 6.19 -10.56 3.29
C LEU A 147 6.42 -9.05 3.24
N GLY A 148 6.35 -8.43 2.06
CA GLY A 148 6.49 -6.98 1.89
C GLY A 148 5.43 -6.16 2.63
N MET A 149 4.20 -6.69 2.73
CA MET A 149 3.12 -6.04 3.48
C MET A 149 3.25 -6.24 5.00
N LEU A 150 3.67 -7.43 5.45
CA LEU A 150 3.85 -7.72 6.88
C LEU A 150 4.93 -6.84 7.51
N VAL A 151 5.99 -6.56 6.78
CA VAL A 151 7.12 -5.77 7.30
C VAL A 151 6.72 -4.32 7.61
N GLN A 152 5.75 -3.77 6.89
CA GLN A 152 5.29 -2.39 7.12
C GLN A 152 4.70 -2.14 8.52
N SER A 153 4.31 -3.19 9.25
CA SER A 153 3.80 -3.07 10.62
C SER A 153 4.90 -2.91 11.68
N THR A 154 6.17 -3.07 11.32
CA THR A 154 7.27 -3.15 12.29
C THR A 154 8.08 -1.85 12.41
N PRO A 155 8.50 -1.18 11.34
CA PRO A 155 9.22 0.07 11.41
C PRO A 155 8.23 1.23 11.44
N VAL A 156 7.59 1.44 12.58
CA VAL A 156 6.79 2.64 12.82
C VAL A 156 7.71 3.69 13.44
N SER A 157 7.99 4.74 12.69
CA SER A 157 8.64 5.96 13.20
C SER A 157 7.61 6.88 13.84
#